data_6f7214258ad8eb34a402eebc7f151834
#
_entry.id   6f7214258ad8eb34a402eebc7f151834
#
_cell.length_a   1.000
_cell.length_b   1.000
_cell.length_c   1.000
_cell.angle_alpha   90.00
_cell.angle_beta   90.00
_cell.angle_gamma   90.00
#
_symmetry.space_group_name_H-M   'P 1'
#
loop_
_entity.id
_entity.type
_entity.pdbx_description
1 polymer ?
#
loop_
_entity_poly.entity_id
_entity_poly.type
_entity_poly.pdbx_seq_one_letter_code
_entity_poly.pdbx_strand_id
1 'polypeptide(L)'
;IKEAERAKIFSSVYFLYIPVLNPDRFLEKTLWIYNLIANRITLWILLGLAPGAFYFIVTGYQRIDREYLYFFNIENLVYLWATIAFTKLFHEFSHAYMAKKFGLHVPQMGVAFLIFFPCLYCNTSDAWSLADRRQRIAISAAGILAEAALAIIATYIWHFSKPGMINSLAFYLMAISFVSTLLFNGNPLMKFDGYFILIDYIRLPNLQAKSLGYVKYLFWNRVLGSNSVTSTASDAREQLIFLVYGVSSFIYRLFLYTGICVTVYYSFDKFLGAMLGAFAIVLFVFKPIIKGIWSIFSKKKELSPRPYGTLAFVAILVFVGVLLTVPLSSKSIYPCYVASTKIQKLTTPLKSSISKVNVRQGDFVRQGDILMELNPSFLRLALYKKLMERNIGVRQVEVTLVDQKEMSKAIPKQIEVYQADDEISRLQHELKMAKEGVMAPFDGVITNLDYRVQPGYLPGEGAVVGQLESPDHTVMYALAPEKDRHLIRVGMNVEIWVPIGNGLIFHSRIQGIRSYSEKDLRDSPFSSRVGGELATESKNEKQKDAPLEAQYVCEVGIPKLDTPLPLGMTGKISIPAPPQSILSRNIDRFLRTFTKETTL
;
A
#
# COMPACT_ATOMS: atom_id res chain seq x y z
N ILE A 1 -0.41 -8.60 52.00
CA ILE A 1 -0.75 -9.96 51.50
C ILE A 1 -1.84 -9.85 50.42
N LYS A 2 -2.97 -9.16 50.62
CA LYS A 2 -4.04 -9.03 49.63
C LYS A 2 -3.64 -8.28 48.34
N GLU A 3 -2.71 -7.32 48.40
CA GLU A 3 -2.17 -6.66 47.19
C GLU A 3 -1.20 -7.54 46.41
N ALA A 4 -0.41 -8.39 47.13
CA ALA A 4 0.47 -9.35 46.47
C ALA A 4 -0.31 -10.51 45.83
N GLU A 5 -1.45 -10.93 46.41
CA GLU A 5 -2.34 -11.90 45.80
C GLU A 5 -3.09 -11.33 44.58
N ARG A 6 -3.57 -10.09 44.67
CA ARG A 6 -4.16 -9.40 43.50
C ARG A 6 -3.15 -9.21 42.38
N ALA A 7 -1.91 -8.85 42.69
CA ALA A 7 -0.83 -8.73 41.70
C ALA A 7 -0.49 -10.10 41.06
N LYS A 8 -0.52 -11.20 41.83
CA LYS A 8 -0.38 -12.57 41.30
C LYS A 8 -1.55 -12.98 40.41
N ILE A 9 -2.77 -12.68 40.79
CA ILE A 9 -3.96 -12.96 39.97
C ILE A 9 -3.92 -12.16 38.66
N PHE A 10 -3.58 -10.84 38.70
CA PHE A 10 -3.43 -10.04 37.50
C PHE A 10 -2.27 -10.48 36.62
N SER A 11 -1.14 -10.91 37.17
CA SER A 11 -0.04 -11.47 36.37
C SER A 11 -0.39 -12.84 35.76
N SER A 12 -1.24 -13.62 36.46
CA SER A 12 -1.75 -14.91 35.99
C SER A 12 -2.77 -14.78 34.83
N VAL A 13 -3.49 -13.68 34.74
CA VAL A 13 -4.45 -13.43 33.64
C VAL A 13 -3.73 -13.06 32.33
N TYR A 14 -2.53 -12.45 32.40
CA TYR A 14 -1.75 -12.10 31.19
C TYR A 14 -0.92 -13.27 30.65
N PHE A 15 -0.63 -14.29 31.46
CA PHE A 15 0.19 -15.45 31.09
C PHE A 15 -0.46 -16.72 31.63
N LEU A 16 -1.17 -17.43 30.76
CA LEU A 16 -1.70 -18.74 31.07
C LEU A 16 -0.80 -19.78 30.43
N TYR A 17 -0.17 -20.63 31.26
CA TYR A 17 0.67 -21.74 30.81
C TYR A 17 -0.12 -23.04 30.88
N ILE A 18 -0.26 -23.72 29.75
CA ILE A 18 -0.88 -25.03 29.63
C ILE A 18 0.22 -26.03 29.28
N PRO A 19 0.70 -26.84 30.25
CA PRO A 19 1.65 -27.92 29.96
C PRO A 19 0.95 -28.99 29.13
N VAL A 20 1.51 -29.32 27.97
CA VAL A 20 0.94 -30.33 27.07
C VAL A 20 1.65 -31.67 27.22
N LEU A 21 2.98 -31.65 27.35
CA LEU A 21 3.78 -32.87 27.39
C LEU A 21 5.06 -32.69 28.23
N ASN A 22 5.58 -33.80 28.71
CA ASN A 22 6.93 -33.92 29.27
C ASN A 22 7.84 -34.55 28.20
N PRO A 23 8.70 -33.75 27.55
CA PRO A 23 9.50 -34.22 26.42
C PRO A 23 10.78 -34.96 26.85
N ASP A 24 11.14 -34.98 28.12
CA ASP A 24 12.47 -35.35 28.58
C ASP A 24 12.94 -36.72 28.08
N ARG A 25 12.09 -37.77 28.24
CA ARG A 25 12.40 -39.14 27.76
C ARG A 25 12.49 -39.22 26.23
N PHE A 26 11.67 -38.45 25.52
CA PHE A 26 11.70 -38.40 24.07
C PHE A 26 13.01 -37.74 23.59
N LEU A 27 13.38 -36.62 24.19
CA LEU A 27 14.60 -35.89 23.87
C LEU A 27 15.84 -36.77 24.12
N GLU A 28 15.86 -37.53 25.22
CA GLU A 28 16.96 -38.44 25.54
C GLU A 28 17.14 -39.52 24.47
N LYS A 29 16.05 -40.17 24.04
CA LYS A 29 16.09 -41.24 23.04
C LYS A 29 16.50 -40.73 21.65
N THR A 30 16.18 -39.47 21.33
CA THR A 30 16.41 -38.88 20.01
C THR A 30 17.60 -37.89 19.96
N LEU A 31 18.32 -37.73 21.09
CA LEU A 31 19.46 -36.83 21.20
C LEU A 31 20.57 -37.11 20.18
N TRP A 32 20.74 -38.37 19.79
CA TRP A 32 21.71 -38.77 18.79
C TRP A 32 21.42 -38.15 17.42
N ILE A 33 20.14 -38.03 17.01
CA ILE A 33 19.71 -37.39 15.77
C ILE A 33 20.08 -35.90 15.81
N TYR A 34 19.74 -35.23 16.93
CA TYR A 34 20.08 -33.84 17.13
C TYR A 34 21.60 -33.59 17.03
N ASN A 35 22.41 -34.43 17.66
CA ASN A 35 23.87 -34.31 17.60
C ASN A 35 24.44 -34.57 16.20
N LEU A 36 23.77 -35.38 15.39
CA LEU A 36 24.13 -35.57 13.97
C LEU A 36 23.85 -34.33 13.13
N ILE A 37 22.75 -33.64 13.40
CA ILE A 37 22.32 -32.44 12.66
C ILE A 37 22.98 -31.18 13.24
N ALA A 38 22.96 -30.97 14.55
CA ALA A 38 23.46 -29.78 15.23
C ALA A 38 24.95 -29.95 15.64
N ASN A 39 25.81 -30.05 14.67
CA ASN A 39 27.25 -30.16 14.83
C ASN A 39 28.02 -28.98 14.17
N ARG A 40 29.32 -28.91 14.38
CA ARG A 40 30.16 -27.83 13.84
C ARG A 40 30.19 -27.83 12.30
N ILE A 41 30.13 -28.97 11.66
CA ILE A 41 30.15 -29.09 10.20
C ILE A 41 28.87 -28.46 9.62
N THR A 42 27.71 -28.82 10.15
CA THR A 42 26.42 -28.22 9.74
C THR A 42 26.43 -26.71 9.92
N LEU A 43 26.99 -26.21 11.03
CA LEU A 43 27.12 -24.76 11.25
C LEU A 43 27.96 -24.09 10.16
N TRP A 44 29.11 -24.69 9.78
CA TRP A 44 29.95 -24.16 8.71
C TRP A 44 29.27 -24.22 7.35
N ILE A 45 28.52 -25.28 7.06
CA ILE A 45 27.69 -25.38 5.84
C ILE A 45 26.66 -24.26 5.79
N LEU A 46 25.92 -24.04 6.88
CA LEU A 46 24.93 -22.97 6.96
C LEU A 46 25.54 -21.59 6.82
N LEU A 47 26.69 -21.35 7.44
CA LEU A 47 27.43 -20.09 7.29
C LEU A 47 27.91 -19.88 5.85
N GLY A 48 28.30 -20.95 5.13
CA GLY A 48 28.66 -20.90 3.72
C GLY A 48 27.46 -20.65 2.80
N LEU A 49 26.28 -21.17 3.16
CA LEU A 49 25.03 -20.95 2.41
C LEU A 49 24.39 -19.59 2.66
N ALA A 50 24.61 -18.98 3.83
CA ALA A 50 23.97 -17.72 4.21
C ALA A 50 24.19 -16.57 3.21
N PRO A 51 25.42 -16.33 2.66
CA PRO A 51 25.62 -15.30 1.64
C PRO A 51 24.81 -15.54 0.36
N GLY A 52 24.69 -16.80 -0.07
CA GLY A 52 23.87 -17.17 -1.23
C GLY A 52 22.38 -16.92 -0.98
N ALA A 53 21.88 -17.28 0.21
CA ALA A 53 20.51 -16.98 0.59
C ALA A 53 20.25 -15.46 0.62
N PHE A 54 21.17 -14.68 1.19
CA PHE A 54 21.09 -13.22 1.18
C PHE A 54 21.08 -12.66 -0.26
N TYR A 55 21.94 -13.15 -1.13
CA TYR A 55 21.95 -12.77 -2.55
C TYR A 55 20.61 -13.05 -3.23
N PHE A 56 19.99 -14.23 -3.02
CA PHE A 56 18.69 -14.57 -3.59
C PHE A 56 17.54 -13.70 -3.07
N ILE A 57 17.58 -13.30 -1.80
CA ILE A 57 16.60 -12.36 -1.22
C ILE A 57 16.74 -10.99 -1.90
N VAL A 58 17.97 -10.47 -2.04
CA VAL A 58 18.21 -9.15 -2.63
C VAL A 58 17.85 -9.11 -4.11
N THR A 59 18.25 -10.13 -4.89
CA THR A 59 17.93 -10.19 -6.33
C THR A 59 16.47 -10.53 -6.60
N GLY A 60 15.82 -11.26 -5.67
CA GLY A 60 14.41 -11.63 -5.74
C GLY A 60 13.43 -10.59 -5.17
N TYR A 61 13.90 -9.38 -4.82
CA TYR A 61 13.10 -8.34 -4.16
C TYR A 61 11.75 -8.06 -4.85
N GLN A 62 11.72 -7.90 -6.18
CA GLN A 62 10.48 -7.66 -6.93
C GLN A 62 9.48 -8.82 -6.85
N ARG A 63 9.97 -10.04 -6.67
CA ARG A 63 9.13 -11.23 -6.48
C ARG A 63 8.59 -11.27 -5.06
N ILE A 64 9.40 -10.93 -4.06
CA ILE A 64 9.01 -10.83 -2.64
C ILE A 64 7.88 -9.82 -2.48
N ASP A 65 7.98 -8.64 -3.12
CA ASP A 65 6.98 -7.58 -3.05
C ASP A 65 5.61 -8.05 -3.59
N ARG A 66 5.59 -8.80 -4.68
CA ARG A 66 4.37 -9.39 -5.23
C ARG A 66 3.78 -10.48 -4.34
N GLU A 67 4.60 -11.38 -3.81
CA GLU A 67 4.16 -12.49 -2.95
C GLU A 67 3.67 -11.97 -1.59
N TYR A 68 4.24 -10.87 -1.09
CA TYR A 68 3.82 -10.22 0.15
C TYR A 68 2.35 -9.76 0.11
N LEU A 69 1.85 -9.30 -1.03
CA LEU A 69 0.45 -8.88 -1.20
C LEU A 69 -0.55 -10.04 -0.97
N TYR A 70 -0.14 -11.28 -1.22
CA TYR A 70 -0.96 -12.47 -1.02
C TYR A 70 -0.77 -13.12 0.35
N PHE A 71 0.21 -12.64 1.15
CA PHE A 71 0.59 -13.25 2.42
C PHE A 71 -0.56 -13.27 3.44
N PHE A 72 -1.37 -12.21 3.50
CA PHE A 72 -2.46 -12.03 4.46
C PHE A 72 -3.85 -12.36 3.90
N ASN A 73 -3.95 -13.00 2.74
CA ASN A 73 -5.25 -13.41 2.23
C ASN A 73 -5.87 -14.50 3.12
N ILE A 74 -7.20 -14.41 3.32
CA ILE A 74 -7.95 -15.34 4.20
C ILE A 74 -7.73 -16.80 3.80
N GLU A 75 -7.66 -17.10 2.51
CA GLU A 75 -7.40 -18.45 1.97
C GLU A 75 -6.04 -19.01 2.39
N ASN A 76 -5.07 -18.15 2.61
CA ASN A 76 -3.69 -18.50 2.96
C ASN A 76 -3.44 -18.52 4.49
N LEU A 77 -4.38 -18.06 5.30
CA LEU A 77 -4.22 -18.00 6.75
C LEU A 77 -3.90 -19.37 7.39
N VAL A 78 -4.47 -20.45 6.87
CA VAL A 78 -4.20 -21.81 7.38
C VAL A 78 -2.72 -22.17 7.16
N TYR A 79 -2.18 -21.88 5.97
CA TYR A 79 -0.77 -22.13 5.66
C TYR A 79 0.15 -21.25 6.51
N LEU A 80 -0.24 -20.00 6.71
CA LEU A 80 0.49 -19.05 7.56
C LEU A 80 0.57 -19.56 9.00
N TRP A 81 -0.57 -19.93 9.61
CA TRP A 81 -0.63 -20.45 10.98
C TRP A 81 0.12 -21.77 11.14
N ALA A 82 -0.02 -22.69 10.18
CA ALA A 82 0.72 -23.94 10.18
C ALA A 82 2.23 -23.70 10.13
N THR A 83 2.68 -22.75 9.32
CA THR A 83 4.11 -22.41 9.20
C THR A 83 4.63 -21.73 10.47
N ILE A 84 3.85 -20.82 11.08
CA ILE A 84 4.19 -20.21 12.36
C ILE A 84 4.34 -21.31 13.44
N ALA A 85 3.35 -22.20 13.56
CA ALA A 85 3.37 -23.28 14.54
C ALA A 85 4.58 -24.21 14.33
N PHE A 86 4.87 -24.58 13.08
CA PHE A 86 6.04 -25.41 12.73
C PHE A 86 7.35 -24.72 13.11
N THR A 87 7.52 -23.46 12.73
CA THR A 87 8.73 -22.67 13.02
C THR A 87 8.95 -22.56 14.54
N LYS A 88 7.89 -22.26 15.30
CA LYS A 88 7.97 -22.14 16.76
C LYS A 88 8.20 -23.48 17.45
N LEU A 89 7.58 -24.53 16.96
CA LEU A 89 7.83 -25.88 17.46
C LEU A 89 9.32 -26.26 17.28
N PHE A 90 9.86 -26.03 16.10
CA PHE A 90 11.26 -26.31 15.80
C PHE A 90 12.22 -25.48 16.64
N HIS A 91 11.88 -24.22 16.88
CA HIS A 91 12.59 -23.31 17.77
C HIS A 91 12.66 -23.83 19.22
N GLU A 92 11.50 -24.14 19.82
CA GLU A 92 11.42 -24.63 21.21
C GLU A 92 12.10 -25.97 21.39
N PHE A 93 11.96 -26.90 20.43
CA PHE A 93 12.67 -28.18 20.48
C PHE A 93 14.19 -27.99 20.42
N SER A 94 14.69 -26.99 19.71
CA SER A 94 16.13 -26.73 19.63
C SER A 94 16.71 -26.27 20.96
N HIS A 95 15.98 -25.47 21.75
CA HIS A 95 16.33 -25.12 23.13
C HIS A 95 16.34 -26.38 24.01
N ALA A 96 15.28 -27.21 23.91
CA ALA A 96 15.13 -28.42 24.68
C ALA A 96 16.27 -29.43 24.43
N TYR A 97 16.61 -29.68 23.15
CA TYR A 97 17.71 -30.57 22.79
C TYR A 97 19.07 -30.04 23.25
N MET A 98 19.31 -28.71 23.11
CA MET A 98 20.56 -28.15 23.58
C MET A 98 20.69 -28.21 25.11
N ALA A 99 19.60 -27.98 25.85
CA ALA A 99 19.56 -28.20 27.30
C ALA A 99 19.85 -29.65 27.67
N LYS A 100 19.22 -30.61 26.97
CA LYS A 100 19.44 -32.03 27.17
C LYS A 100 20.88 -32.47 26.87
N LYS A 101 21.49 -31.89 25.83
CA LYS A 101 22.92 -32.12 25.48
C LYS A 101 23.87 -31.73 26.59
N PHE A 102 23.53 -30.73 27.42
CA PHE A 102 24.29 -30.36 28.62
C PHE A 102 23.83 -31.07 29.90
N GLY A 103 23.01 -32.13 29.76
CA GLY A 103 22.58 -32.98 30.87
C GLY A 103 21.46 -32.41 31.73
N LEU A 104 20.79 -31.36 31.27
CA LEU A 104 19.68 -30.75 31.99
C LEU A 104 18.38 -31.51 31.77
N HIS A 105 17.47 -31.41 32.74
CA HIS A 105 16.13 -31.95 32.65
C HIS A 105 15.16 -30.92 32.02
N VAL A 106 14.30 -31.39 31.12
CA VAL A 106 13.30 -30.54 30.45
C VAL A 106 11.90 -31.06 30.86
N PRO A 107 11.35 -30.56 31.98
CA PRO A 107 10.14 -31.16 32.57
C PRO A 107 8.87 -30.89 31.79
N GLN A 108 8.79 -29.77 31.04
CA GLN A 108 7.54 -29.33 30.44
C GLN A 108 7.77 -28.61 29.11
N MET A 109 6.93 -28.96 28.14
CA MET A 109 6.66 -28.17 26.93
C MET A 109 5.15 -28.02 26.78
N GLY A 110 4.72 -26.88 26.20
CA GLY A 110 3.29 -26.65 26.05
C GLY A 110 2.97 -25.35 25.34
N VAL A 111 1.75 -24.89 25.56
CA VAL A 111 1.22 -23.64 24.99
C VAL A 111 1.06 -22.62 26.10
N ALA A 112 1.60 -21.45 25.90
CA ALA A 112 1.37 -20.28 26.74
C ALA A 112 0.48 -19.28 25.99
N PHE A 113 -0.51 -18.73 26.68
CA PHE A 113 -1.31 -17.64 26.12
C PHE A 113 -0.78 -16.30 26.63
N LEU A 114 -0.30 -15.49 25.71
CA LEU A 114 0.09 -14.10 25.97
C LEU A 114 -1.03 -13.19 25.47
N ILE A 115 -1.87 -12.68 26.37
CA ILE A 115 -3.03 -11.85 26.02
C ILE A 115 -3.85 -12.50 24.86
N PHE A 116 -4.29 -13.73 25.03
CA PHE A 116 -5.04 -14.54 24.05
C PHE A 116 -4.26 -15.03 22.83
N PHE A 117 -3.00 -14.61 22.65
CA PHE A 117 -2.16 -15.11 21.55
C PHE A 117 -1.44 -16.41 21.98
N PRO A 118 -1.68 -17.55 21.30
CA PRO A 118 -1.03 -18.81 21.65
C PRO A 118 0.44 -18.79 21.23
N CYS A 119 1.33 -19.04 22.17
CA CYS A 119 2.77 -19.19 21.96
C CYS A 119 3.21 -20.55 22.48
N LEU A 120 4.10 -21.22 21.76
CA LEU A 120 4.76 -22.42 22.29
C LEU A 120 5.81 -22.01 23.32
N TYR A 121 6.03 -22.85 24.31
CA TYR A 121 7.09 -22.65 25.29
C TYR A 121 7.76 -23.96 25.67
N CYS A 122 9.04 -23.85 26.02
CA CYS A 122 9.83 -24.92 26.61
C CYS A 122 10.40 -24.47 27.97
N ASN A 123 10.22 -25.26 29.00
CA ASN A 123 10.80 -24.95 30.32
C ASN A 123 12.26 -25.41 30.40
N THR A 124 13.16 -24.49 30.12
CA THR A 124 14.62 -24.64 30.22
C THR A 124 15.18 -23.91 31.44
N SER A 125 14.38 -23.70 32.50
CA SER A 125 14.79 -22.95 33.70
C SER A 125 16.01 -23.51 34.38
N ASP A 126 16.22 -24.83 34.28
CA ASP A 126 17.39 -25.51 34.84
C ASP A 126 18.71 -25.01 34.22
N ALA A 127 18.67 -24.32 33.08
CA ALA A 127 19.85 -23.68 32.47
C ALA A 127 20.55 -22.71 33.43
N TRP A 128 19.81 -22.08 34.35
CA TRP A 128 20.40 -21.19 35.37
C TRP A 128 21.29 -21.91 36.40
N SER A 129 21.19 -23.23 36.54
CA SER A 129 22.07 -24.03 37.41
C SER A 129 23.46 -24.22 36.81
N LEU A 130 23.63 -24.02 35.49
CA LEU A 130 24.91 -24.19 34.83
C LEU A 130 25.89 -23.06 35.22
N ALA A 131 27.06 -23.48 35.70
CA ALA A 131 28.15 -22.54 36.04
C ALA A 131 28.77 -21.89 34.78
N ASP A 132 28.88 -22.66 33.70
CA ASP A 132 29.46 -22.16 32.44
C ASP A 132 28.46 -21.37 31.62
N ARG A 133 28.76 -20.06 31.49
CA ARG A 133 27.98 -19.13 30.68
C ARG A 133 27.92 -19.51 29.20
N ARG A 134 28.96 -20.18 28.67
CA ARG A 134 28.98 -20.58 27.23
C ARG A 134 27.89 -21.60 26.95
N GLN A 135 27.63 -22.48 27.91
CA GLN A 135 26.53 -23.47 27.81
C GLN A 135 25.17 -22.75 27.85
N ARG A 136 24.98 -21.76 28.76
CA ARG A 136 23.73 -20.97 28.80
C ARG A 136 23.50 -20.18 27.53
N ILE A 137 24.56 -19.53 27.01
CA ILE A 137 24.51 -18.82 25.71
C ILE A 137 24.14 -19.80 24.58
N ALA A 138 24.73 -21.02 24.57
CA ALA A 138 24.42 -22.01 23.55
C ALA A 138 22.95 -22.49 23.62
N ILE A 139 22.38 -22.64 24.81
CA ILE A 139 20.96 -22.98 24.98
C ILE A 139 20.08 -21.86 24.42
N SER A 140 20.34 -20.61 24.83
CA SER A 140 19.58 -19.45 24.33
C SER A 140 19.77 -19.21 22.82
N ALA A 141 20.94 -19.51 22.26
CA ALA A 141 21.21 -19.36 20.83
C ALA A 141 20.61 -20.48 19.96
N ALA A 142 20.27 -21.65 20.55
CA ALA A 142 19.83 -22.82 19.81
C ALA A 142 18.57 -22.56 18.98
N GLY A 143 17.57 -21.88 19.56
CA GLY A 143 16.34 -21.49 18.84
C GLY A 143 16.60 -20.54 17.70
N ILE A 144 17.42 -19.50 17.93
CA ILE A 144 17.80 -18.52 16.91
C ILE A 144 18.52 -19.20 15.74
N LEU A 145 19.48 -20.08 16.03
CA LEU A 145 20.24 -20.82 15.01
C LEU A 145 19.34 -21.78 14.22
N ALA A 146 18.37 -22.40 14.87
CA ALA A 146 17.40 -23.26 14.21
C ALA A 146 16.49 -22.49 13.25
N GLU A 147 15.94 -21.35 13.68
CA GLU A 147 15.15 -20.47 12.81
C GLU A 147 16.01 -19.94 11.64
N ALA A 148 17.25 -19.54 11.89
CA ALA A 148 18.16 -19.09 10.84
C ALA A 148 18.46 -20.21 9.82
N ALA A 149 18.65 -21.45 10.28
CA ALA A 149 18.81 -22.60 9.39
C ALA A 149 17.57 -22.84 8.53
N LEU A 150 16.37 -22.77 9.13
CA LEU A 150 15.10 -22.88 8.39
C LEU A 150 14.98 -21.76 7.36
N ALA A 151 15.30 -20.51 7.71
CA ALA A 151 15.26 -19.37 6.79
C ALA A 151 16.19 -19.58 5.59
N ILE A 152 17.44 -20.01 5.84
CA ILE A 152 18.42 -20.27 4.77
C ILE A 152 17.92 -21.37 3.83
N ILE A 153 17.53 -22.52 4.36
CA ILE A 153 17.05 -23.66 3.56
C ILE A 153 15.80 -23.26 2.77
N ALA A 154 14.85 -22.62 3.42
CA ALA A 154 13.62 -22.17 2.80
C ALA A 154 13.87 -21.17 1.67
N THR A 155 14.85 -20.28 1.79
CA THR A 155 15.25 -19.35 0.74
C THR A 155 15.71 -20.07 -0.52
N TYR A 156 16.54 -21.11 -0.38
CA TYR A 156 16.97 -21.91 -1.52
C TYR A 156 15.79 -22.67 -2.16
N ILE A 157 14.92 -23.28 -1.37
CA ILE A 157 13.73 -23.96 -1.87
C ILE A 157 12.84 -22.96 -2.63
N TRP A 158 12.59 -21.78 -2.06
CA TRP A 158 11.80 -20.73 -2.70
C TRP A 158 12.40 -20.26 -4.02
N HIS A 159 13.73 -20.06 -4.06
CA HIS A 159 14.40 -19.56 -5.25
C HIS A 159 14.38 -20.57 -6.41
N PHE A 160 14.63 -21.87 -6.14
CA PHE A 160 14.75 -22.90 -7.15
C PHE A 160 13.43 -23.62 -7.47
N SER A 161 12.37 -23.48 -6.66
CA SER A 161 11.09 -24.11 -6.94
C SER A 161 10.24 -23.28 -7.92
N LYS A 162 9.40 -23.96 -8.69
CA LYS A 162 8.41 -23.33 -9.55
C LYS A 162 7.25 -22.77 -8.70
N PRO A 163 6.55 -21.71 -9.18
CA PRO A 163 5.36 -21.20 -8.52
C PRO A 163 4.34 -22.32 -8.23
N GLY A 164 3.90 -22.44 -6.98
CA GLY A 164 3.00 -23.48 -6.49
C GLY A 164 3.07 -23.61 -4.98
N MET A 165 2.36 -24.60 -4.42
CA MET A 165 2.22 -24.80 -2.97
C MET A 165 3.56 -24.88 -2.22
N ILE A 166 4.54 -25.65 -2.74
CA ILE A 166 5.87 -25.80 -2.12
C ILE A 166 6.60 -24.47 -2.09
N ASN A 167 6.53 -23.70 -3.19
CA ASN A 167 7.15 -22.38 -3.29
C ASN A 167 6.53 -21.39 -2.29
N SER A 168 5.19 -21.37 -2.16
CA SER A 168 4.49 -20.51 -1.21
C SER A 168 4.81 -20.88 0.25
N LEU A 169 4.83 -22.17 0.58
CA LEU A 169 5.21 -22.64 1.92
C LEU A 169 6.67 -22.28 2.24
N ALA A 170 7.58 -22.43 1.27
CA ALA A 170 8.97 -22.03 1.44
C ALA A 170 9.10 -20.52 1.64
N PHE A 171 8.33 -19.72 0.92
CA PHE A 171 8.27 -18.27 1.12
C PHE A 171 7.78 -17.91 2.53
N TYR A 172 6.68 -18.53 3.00
CA TYR A 172 6.18 -18.29 4.35
C TYR A 172 7.21 -18.69 5.41
N LEU A 173 7.83 -19.85 5.24
CA LEU A 173 8.84 -20.33 6.19
C LEU A 173 10.07 -19.41 6.24
N MET A 174 10.54 -18.95 5.08
CA MET A 174 11.62 -17.97 4.97
C MET A 174 11.24 -16.66 5.67
N ALA A 175 10.09 -16.07 5.32
CA ALA A 175 9.66 -14.78 5.84
C ALA A 175 9.41 -14.82 7.35
N ILE A 176 8.69 -15.84 7.86
CA ILE A 176 8.38 -15.99 9.27
C ILE A 176 9.65 -16.21 10.09
N SER A 177 10.53 -17.12 9.65
CA SER A 177 11.79 -17.39 10.35
C SER A 177 12.71 -16.17 10.37
N PHE A 178 12.81 -15.44 9.26
CA PHE A 178 13.61 -14.22 9.18
C PHE A 178 13.07 -13.11 10.10
N VAL A 179 11.76 -12.83 10.03
CA VAL A 179 11.11 -11.81 10.87
C VAL A 179 11.20 -12.20 12.35
N SER A 180 10.92 -13.47 12.68
CA SER A 180 11.01 -13.97 14.07
C SER A 180 12.42 -13.84 14.63
N THR A 181 13.42 -14.23 13.87
CA THR A 181 14.82 -14.17 14.31
C THR A 181 15.29 -12.71 14.43
N LEU A 182 15.04 -11.87 13.44
CA LEU A 182 15.59 -10.51 13.41
C LEU A 182 14.87 -9.56 14.37
N LEU A 183 13.53 -9.56 14.36
CA LEU A 183 12.75 -8.60 15.14
C LEU A 183 12.48 -9.07 16.57
N PHE A 184 12.40 -10.38 16.82
CA PHE A 184 12.04 -10.89 18.13
C PHE A 184 13.18 -11.64 18.80
N ASN A 185 13.44 -12.88 18.39
CA ASN A 185 14.29 -13.79 19.17
C ASN A 185 15.76 -13.36 19.22
N GLY A 186 16.31 -12.88 18.09
CA GLY A 186 17.70 -12.40 18.04
C GLY A 186 17.93 -11.01 18.61
N ASN A 187 16.86 -10.26 18.88
CA ASN A 187 16.97 -8.89 19.37
C ASN A 187 17.22 -8.86 20.89
N PRO A 188 18.31 -8.24 21.36
CA PRO A 188 18.64 -8.18 22.78
C PRO A 188 17.83 -7.16 23.59
N LEU A 189 17.04 -6.29 22.94
CA LEU A 189 16.37 -5.16 23.59
C LEU A 189 15.05 -5.54 24.28
N MET A 190 14.53 -6.76 24.04
CA MET A 190 13.40 -7.35 24.75
C MET A 190 13.79 -8.68 25.37
N LYS A 191 13.03 -9.15 26.37
CA LYS A 191 13.29 -10.42 27.07
C LYS A 191 12.95 -11.65 26.20
N PHE A 192 13.66 -11.79 25.09
CA PHE A 192 13.71 -12.96 24.24
C PHE A 192 15.11 -13.56 24.29
N ASP A 193 15.40 -14.55 23.48
CA ASP A 193 16.67 -15.29 23.53
C ASP A 193 17.90 -14.40 23.39
N GLY A 194 17.86 -13.41 22.48
CA GLY A 194 18.92 -12.43 22.31
C GLY A 194 19.25 -11.63 23.59
N TYR A 195 18.24 -11.36 24.41
CA TYR A 195 18.45 -10.74 25.73
C TYR A 195 19.20 -11.67 26.67
N PHE A 196 18.86 -12.94 26.72
CA PHE A 196 19.53 -13.92 27.58
C PHE A 196 20.98 -14.14 27.14
N ILE A 197 21.24 -14.19 25.83
CA ILE A 197 22.59 -14.21 25.27
C ILE A 197 23.38 -12.97 25.72
N LEU A 198 22.78 -11.78 25.61
CA LEU A 198 23.44 -10.52 25.97
C LEU A 198 23.80 -10.47 27.45
N ILE A 199 22.86 -10.79 28.38
CA ILE A 199 23.11 -10.72 29.82
C ILE A 199 24.19 -11.70 30.28
N ASP A 200 24.25 -12.90 29.69
CA ASP A 200 25.30 -13.87 29.96
C ASP A 200 26.66 -13.44 29.38
N TYR A 201 26.65 -12.81 28.19
CA TYR A 201 27.86 -12.28 27.57
C TYR A 201 28.49 -11.13 28.38
N ILE A 202 27.69 -10.11 28.76
CA ILE A 202 28.17 -8.95 29.51
C ILE A 202 28.27 -9.19 31.03
N ARG A 203 27.72 -10.32 31.53
CA ARG A 203 27.68 -10.70 32.96
C ARG A 203 26.85 -9.76 33.84
N LEU A 204 25.77 -9.21 33.31
CA LEU A 204 24.88 -8.30 34.02
C LEU A 204 23.47 -8.90 34.14
N PRO A 205 23.18 -9.64 35.21
CA PRO A 205 21.85 -10.22 35.39
C PRO A 205 20.82 -9.12 35.62
N ASN A 206 19.58 -9.37 35.17
CA ASN A 206 18.46 -8.45 35.28
C ASN A 206 18.71 -7.08 34.60
N LEU A 207 19.47 -7.07 33.50
CA LEU A 207 19.87 -5.88 32.74
C LEU A 207 18.70 -4.92 32.49
N GLN A 208 17.54 -5.45 32.02
CA GLN A 208 16.39 -4.62 31.70
C GLN A 208 15.84 -3.88 32.93
N ALA A 209 15.69 -4.57 34.06
CA ALA A 209 15.17 -3.95 35.29
C ALA A 209 16.15 -2.90 35.85
N LYS A 210 17.44 -3.24 35.86
CA LYS A 210 18.51 -2.33 36.31
C LYS A 210 18.62 -1.10 35.41
N SER A 211 18.58 -1.26 34.09
CA SER A 211 18.62 -0.17 33.13
C SER A 211 17.44 0.78 33.25
N LEU A 212 16.22 0.24 33.38
CA LEU A 212 15.04 1.06 33.63
C LEU A 212 15.12 1.77 34.99
N GLY A 213 15.65 1.10 36.01
CA GLY A 213 15.96 1.72 37.32
C GLY A 213 16.94 2.88 37.19
N TYR A 214 17.99 2.69 36.38
CA TYR A 214 19.01 3.73 36.15
C TYR A 214 18.47 4.93 35.36
N VAL A 215 17.70 4.71 34.31
CA VAL A 215 17.02 5.79 33.57
C VAL A 215 16.06 6.55 34.48
N LYS A 216 15.33 5.84 35.35
CA LYS A 216 14.50 6.48 36.39
C LYS A 216 15.30 7.29 37.37
N TYR A 217 16.47 6.77 37.85
CA TYR A 217 17.40 7.49 38.70
C TYR A 217 17.88 8.77 38.04
N LEU A 218 18.34 8.72 36.77
CA LEU A 218 18.78 9.89 36.03
C LEU A 218 17.67 10.93 35.91
N PHE A 219 16.45 10.51 35.62
CA PHE A 219 15.29 11.39 35.53
C PHE A 219 15.03 12.12 36.87
N TRP A 220 15.01 11.37 37.99
CA TRP A 220 14.76 11.96 39.30
C TRP A 220 15.95 12.84 39.78
N ASN A 221 17.15 12.39 39.58
CA ASN A 221 18.33 13.11 40.07
C ASN A 221 18.68 14.33 39.19
N ARG A 222 18.79 14.13 37.86
CA ARG A 222 19.22 15.18 36.92
C ARG A 222 18.11 16.13 36.54
N VAL A 223 16.89 15.63 36.27
CA VAL A 223 15.78 16.46 35.80
C VAL A 223 15.02 17.07 36.98
N LEU A 224 14.66 16.28 38.00
CA LEU A 224 13.89 16.75 39.13
C LEU A 224 14.77 17.19 40.33
N GLY A 225 16.07 16.95 40.27
CA GLY A 225 17.03 17.35 41.30
C GLY A 225 16.87 16.64 42.63
N SER A 226 16.26 15.46 42.67
CA SER A 226 16.07 14.65 43.89
C SER A 226 17.29 13.79 44.16
N ASN A 227 17.78 13.79 45.38
CA ASN A 227 18.89 12.93 45.82
C ASN A 227 18.41 11.65 46.53
N SER A 228 17.09 11.41 46.58
CA SER A 228 16.51 10.31 47.35
C SER A 228 16.51 8.97 46.62
N VAL A 229 16.75 8.99 45.29
CA VAL A 229 16.80 7.77 44.46
C VAL A 229 18.27 7.36 44.32
N THR A 230 18.59 6.13 44.72
CA THR A 230 19.94 5.57 44.59
C THR A 230 20.18 5.03 43.17
N SER A 231 21.42 5.20 42.69
CA SER A 231 21.82 4.59 41.41
C SER A 231 21.79 3.07 41.49
N THR A 232 21.29 2.46 40.43
CA THR A 232 21.36 0.98 40.25
C THR A 232 22.71 0.54 39.67
N ALA A 233 23.53 1.48 39.19
CA ALA A 233 24.84 1.23 38.60
C ALA A 233 25.94 1.44 39.64
N SER A 234 26.93 0.55 39.68
CA SER A 234 28.05 0.56 40.61
C SER A 234 29.23 1.34 40.06
N ASP A 235 29.47 1.31 38.76
CA ASP A 235 30.61 1.93 38.11
C ASP A 235 30.22 2.67 36.81
N ALA A 236 31.16 3.40 36.20
CA ALA A 236 30.93 4.17 34.99
C ALA A 236 30.59 3.29 33.78
N ARG A 237 31.08 2.05 33.71
CA ARG A 237 30.79 1.09 32.68
C ARG A 237 29.33 0.65 32.75
N GLU A 238 28.84 0.29 33.94
CA GLU A 238 27.44 -0.07 34.15
C GLU A 238 26.51 1.11 33.86
N GLN A 239 26.90 2.34 34.25
CA GLN A 239 26.13 3.55 33.94
C GLN A 239 25.90 3.70 32.44
N LEU A 240 26.95 3.57 31.64
CA LEU A 240 26.85 3.66 30.17
C LEU A 240 25.99 2.52 29.59
N ILE A 241 26.22 1.27 30.01
CA ILE A 241 25.45 0.12 29.54
C ILE A 241 23.97 0.29 29.88
N PHE A 242 23.64 0.68 31.12
CA PHE A 242 22.25 0.83 31.54
C PHE A 242 21.56 1.99 30.83
N LEU A 243 22.24 3.09 30.57
CA LEU A 243 21.69 4.21 29.81
C LEU A 243 21.43 3.81 28.38
N VAL A 244 22.43 3.28 27.69
CA VAL A 244 22.30 2.88 26.26
C VAL A 244 21.25 1.79 26.11
N TYR A 245 21.30 0.75 26.94
CA TYR A 245 20.31 -0.33 26.88
C TYR A 245 18.89 0.17 27.21
N GLY A 246 18.74 0.98 28.26
CA GLY A 246 17.42 1.47 28.69
C GLY A 246 16.75 2.35 27.63
N VAL A 247 17.51 3.28 27.02
CA VAL A 247 17.02 4.15 25.94
C VAL A 247 16.73 3.33 24.67
N SER A 248 17.67 2.48 24.24
CA SER A 248 17.49 1.66 23.03
C SER A 248 16.31 0.71 23.16
N SER A 249 16.14 0.07 24.34
CA SER A 249 14.99 -0.82 24.60
C SER A 249 13.66 -0.07 24.60
N PHE A 250 13.61 1.19 25.03
CA PHE A 250 12.41 2.02 24.94
C PHE A 250 12.07 2.37 23.49
N ILE A 251 13.06 2.87 22.73
CA ILE A 251 12.91 3.23 21.31
C ILE A 251 12.46 2.01 20.49
N TYR A 252 13.10 0.86 20.71
CA TYR A 252 12.76 -0.37 19.98
C TYR A 252 11.32 -0.81 20.25
N ARG A 253 10.85 -0.77 21.50
CA ARG A 253 9.46 -1.10 21.82
C ARG A 253 8.48 -0.15 21.16
N LEU A 254 8.79 1.16 21.17
CA LEU A 254 7.95 2.14 20.50
C LEU A 254 7.84 1.82 19.00
N PHE A 255 8.97 1.55 18.36
CA PHE A 255 9.02 1.16 16.95
C PHE A 255 8.23 -0.13 16.68
N LEU A 256 8.44 -1.18 17.48
CA LEU A 256 7.79 -2.47 17.33
C LEU A 256 6.27 -2.36 17.46
N TYR A 257 5.79 -1.71 18.52
CA TYR A 257 4.35 -1.57 18.75
C TYR A 257 3.67 -0.70 17.71
N THR A 258 4.34 0.40 17.28
CA THR A 258 3.84 1.22 16.18
C THR A 258 3.78 0.42 14.89
N GLY A 259 4.81 -0.36 14.58
CA GLY A 259 4.85 -1.23 13.41
C GLY A 259 3.70 -2.26 13.41
N ILE A 260 3.45 -2.91 14.54
CA ILE A 260 2.33 -3.85 14.70
C ILE A 260 0.97 -3.14 14.46
N CYS A 261 0.77 -1.98 15.09
CA CYS A 261 -0.47 -1.20 14.93
C CYS A 261 -0.70 -0.79 13.47
N VAL A 262 0.36 -0.34 12.80
CA VAL A 262 0.33 0.04 11.37
C VAL A 262 0.03 -1.17 10.49
N THR A 263 0.68 -2.31 10.74
CA THR A 263 0.43 -3.54 9.97
C THR A 263 -1.01 -4.02 10.14
N VAL A 264 -1.53 -4.04 11.36
CA VAL A 264 -2.93 -4.43 11.62
C VAL A 264 -3.90 -3.45 10.93
N TYR A 265 -3.63 -2.14 10.99
CA TYR A 265 -4.46 -1.12 10.36
C TYR A 265 -4.56 -1.29 8.84
N TYR A 266 -3.46 -1.62 8.17
CA TYR A 266 -3.45 -1.73 6.70
C TYR A 266 -3.75 -3.13 6.17
N SER A 267 -3.40 -4.19 6.93
CA SER A 267 -3.49 -5.57 6.44
C SER A 267 -4.75 -6.33 6.89
N PHE A 268 -5.37 -5.93 8.00
CA PHE A 268 -6.52 -6.65 8.54
C PHE A 268 -7.76 -5.75 8.62
N ASP A 269 -7.85 -4.96 9.68
CA ASP A 269 -9.01 -4.13 9.99
C ASP A 269 -8.59 -2.77 10.51
N LYS A 270 -9.11 -1.72 9.88
CA LYS A 270 -8.75 -0.33 10.20
C LYS A 270 -9.19 0.07 11.61
N PHE A 271 -10.36 -0.41 12.04
CA PHE A 271 -10.88 -0.11 13.37
C PHE A 271 -10.03 -0.78 14.46
N LEU A 272 -9.73 -2.08 14.29
CA LEU A 272 -8.88 -2.82 15.22
C LEU A 272 -7.47 -2.21 15.31
N GLY A 273 -6.87 -1.87 14.17
CA GLY A 273 -5.56 -1.22 14.14
C GLY A 273 -5.55 0.16 14.82
N ALA A 274 -6.58 0.97 14.60
CA ALA A 274 -6.74 2.26 15.26
C ALA A 274 -6.96 2.12 16.78
N MET A 275 -7.76 1.14 17.20
CA MET A 275 -8.00 0.83 18.62
C MET A 275 -6.73 0.36 19.33
N LEU A 276 -5.96 -0.55 18.69
CA LEU A 276 -4.66 -1.00 19.21
C LEU A 276 -3.66 0.16 19.28
N GLY A 277 -3.64 1.04 18.28
CA GLY A 277 -2.81 2.24 18.28
C GLY A 277 -3.15 3.18 19.42
N ALA A 278 -4.44 3.46 19.65
CA ALA A 278 -4.91 4.28 20.78
C ALA A 278 -4.54 3.63 22.12
N PHE A 279 -4.74 2.32 22.26
CA PHE A 279 -4.36 1.56 23.45
C PHE A 279 -2.83 1.61 23.70
N ALA A 280 -2.03 1.45 22.67
CA ALA A 280 -0.58 1.58 22.76
C ALA A 280 -0.15 2.99 23.22
N ILE A 281 -0.75 4.05 22.69
CA ILE A 281 -0.50 5.43 23.10
C ILE A 281 -0.85 5.61 24.59
N VAL A 282 -1.98 5.10 25.03
CA VAL A 282 -2.37 5.17 26.44
C VAL A 282 -1.38 4.44 27.34
N LEU A 283 -0.94 3.24 26.96
CA LEU A 283 -0.02 2.44 27.78
C LEU A 283 1.41 2.98 27.80
N PHE A 284 1.93 3.44 26.66
CA PHE A 284 3.33 3.78 26.51
C PHE A 284 3.62 5.27 26.66
N VAL A 285 2.63 6.14 26.43
CA VAL A 285 2.78 7.58 26.56
C VAL A 285 2.05 8.10 27.81
N PHE A 286 0.74 7.92 27.87
CA PHE A 286 -0.05 8.51 28.96
C PHE A 286 0.21 7.86 30.32
N LYS A 287 0.22 6.53 30.41
CA LYS A 287 0.42 5.83 31.70
C LYS A 287 1.78 6.15 32.37
N PRO A 288 2.94 6.18 31.69
CA PRO A 288 4.21 6.62 32.30
C PRO A 288 4.16 8.07 32.75
N ILE A 289 3.60 8.97 31.93
CA ILE A 289 3.47 10.39 32.24
C ILE A 289 2.59 10.58 33.49
N ILE A 290 1.40 10.00 33.51
CA ILE A 290 0.47 10.07 34.66
C ILE A 290 1.11 9.48 35.91
N LYS A 291 1.75 8.30 35.80
CA LYS A 291 2.50 7.72 36.94
C LYS A 291 3.65 8.62 37.39
N GLY A 292 4.37 9.24 36.46
CA GLY A 292 5.44 10.19 36.74
C GLY A 292 4.92 11.40 37.53
N ILE A 293 3.88 12.05 37.00
CA ILE A 293 3.23 13.19 37.63
C ILE A 293 2.67 12.80 39.02
N TRP A 294 1.93 11.70 39.07
CA TRP A 294 1.36 11.23 40.33
C TRP A 294 2.42 10.88 41.38
N SER A 295 3.56 10.29 40.97
CA SER A 295 4.67 9.99 41.87
C SER A 295 5.37 11.25 42.40
N ILE A 296 5.39 12.36 41.63
CA ILE A 296 5.90 13.67 42.11
C ILE A 296 5.01 14.19 43.22
N PHE A 297 3.69 14.10 43.09
CA PHE A 297 2.77 14.63 44.10
C PHE A 297 2.62 13.68 45.31
N SER A 298 2.45 12.37 45.10
CA SER A 298 2.18 11.40 46.16
C SER A 298 3.42 11.09 47.01
N LYS A 299 4.63 11.10 46.42
CA LYS A 299 5.89 10.79 47.07
C LYS A 299 6.77 12.01 47.33
N LYS A 300 6.17 13.21 47.34
CA LYS A 300 6.92 14.48 47.51
C LYS A 300 7.80 14.50 48.76
N LYS A 301 7.32 13.97 49.90
CA LYS A 301 8.06 13.88 51.14
C LYS A 301 9.26 12.90 51.07
N GLU A 302 9.09 11.77 50.36
CA GLU A 302 10.15 10.76 50.22
C GLU A 302 11.20 11.15 49.18
N LEU A 303 10.78 11.75 48.08
CA LEU A 303 11.61 12.01 46.91
C LEU A 303 12.23 13.43 46.90
N SER A 304 11.76 14.36 47.76
CA SER A 304 12.28 15.73 47.92
C SER A 304 12.76 16.38 46.61
N PRO A 305 11.91 16.49 45.57
CA PRO A 305 12.32 17.06 44.30
C PRO A 305 12.63 18.56 44.46
N ARG A 306 13.65 19.06 43.78
CA ARG A 306 13.95 20.49 43.78
C ARG A 306 12.87 21.25 43.02
N PRO A 307 12.39 22.40 43.51
CA PRO A 307 11.31 23.15 42.89
C PRO A 307 11.64 23.57 41.45
N TYR A 308 12.86 23.94 41.18
CA TYR A 308 13.31 24.33 39.83
C TYR A 308 13.27 23.15 38.82
N GLY A 309 13.65 21.94 39.24
CA GLY A 309 13.57 20.75 38.37
C GLY A 309 12.16 20.35 38.05
N THR A 310 11.24 20.38 39.03
CA THR A 310 9.81 20.12 38.79
C THR A 310 9.19 21.17 37.90
N LEU A 311 9.53 22.47 38.12
CA LEU A 311 9.04 23.57 37.28
C LEU A 311 9.52 23.40 35.83
N ALA A 312 10.81 23.10 35.63
CA ALA A 312 11.36 22.86 34.29
C ALA A 312 10.70 21.69 33.58
N PHE A 313 10.45 20.58 34.30
CA PHE A 313 9.76 19.42 33.73
C PHE A 313 8.30 19.74 33.34
N VAL A 314 7.58 20.44 34.22
CA VAL A 314 6.20 20.88 33.92
C VAL A 314 6.20 21.86 32.75
N ALA A 315 7.17 22.81 32.72
CA ALA A 315 7.28 23.75 31.60
C ALA A 315 7.54 23.03 30.25
N ILE A 316 8.39 21.99 30.24
CA ILE A 316 8.61 21.17 29.04
C ILE A 316 7.32 20.43 28.62
N LEU A 317 6.58 19.84 29.57
CA LEU A 317 5.32 19.18 29.26
C LEU A 317 4.27 20.16 28.70
N VAL A 318 4.15 21.34 29.30
CA VAL A 318 3.27 22.41 28.81
C VAL A 318 3.74 22.88 27.43
N PHE A 319 5.02 23.07 27.22
CA PHE A 319 5.59 23.46 25.93
C PHE A 319 5.26 22.42 24.84
N VAL A 320 5.47 21.14 25.11
CA VAL A 320 5.11 20.04 24.18
C VAL A 320 3.61 20.02 23.94
N GLY A 321 2.80 20.17 24.98
CA GLY A 321 1.34 20.26 24.86
C GLY A 321 0.89 21.42 23.98
N VAL A 322 1.46 22.59 24.18
CA VAL A 322 1.22 23.78 23.35
C VAL A 322 1.63 23.50 21.89
N LEU A 323 2.82 22.94 21.68
CA LEU A 323 3.35 22.63 20.34
C LEU A 323 2.43 21.64 19.58
N LEU A 324 1.83 20.69 20.28
CA LEU A 324 0.87 19.75 19.69
C LEU A 324 -0.49 20.41 19.39
N THR A 325 -0.84 21.49 20.08
CA THR A 325 -2.12 22.22 19.90
C THR A 325 -2.01 23.44 18.98
N VAL A 326 -0.79 23.93 18.71
CA VAL A 326 -0.59 25.06 17.78
C VAL A 326 -1.08 24.68 16.39
N PRO A 327 -2.02 25.48 15.81
CA PRO A 327 -2.49 25.26 14.45
C PRO A 327 -1.38 25.61 13.45
N LEU A 328 -0.88 24.60 12.75
CA LEU A 328 0.10 24.77 11.69
C LEU A 328 -0.62 24.94 10.35
N SER A 329 -0.18 25.91 9.54
CA SER A 329 -0.67 26.03 8.17
C SER A 329 -0.21 24.79 7.40
N SER A 330 -1.15 24.08 6.82
CA SER A 330 -0.88 22.92 6.00
C SER A 330 -1.27 23.18 4.56
N LYS A 331 -0.53 22.57 3.63
CA LYS A 331 -0.87 22.55 2.22
C LYS A 331 -1.22 21.11 1.87
N SER A 332 -2.36 20.91 1.23
CA SER A 332 -2.73 19.61 0.67
C SER A 332 -2.22 19.53 -0.76
N ILE A 333 -1.52 18.47 -1.08
CA ILE A 333 -0.93 18.26 -2.41
C ILE A 333 -1.76 17.22 -3.15
N TYR A 334 -2.20 17.58 -4.36
CA TYR A 334 -2.99 16.68 -5.21
C TYR A 334 -2.31 16.54 -6.57
N PRO A 335 -2.48 15.38 -7.23
CA PRO A 335 -2.03 15.21 -8.60
C PRO A 335 -2.87 16.05 -9.56
N CYS A 336 -2.24 16.64 -10.58
CA CYS A 336 -2.92 17.40 -11.61
C CYS A 336 -2.30 17.12 -12.98
N TYR A 337 -3.08 17.36 -14.04
CA TYR A 337 -2.62 17.21 -15.41
C TYR A 337 -3.20 18.29 -16.32
N VAL A 338 -2.47 18.59 -17.39
CA VAL A 338 -2.90 19.55 -18.41
C VAL A 338 -3.90 18.87 -19.33
N ALA A 339 -5.08 19.45 -19.45
CA ALA A 339 -6.12 19.02 -20.36
C ALA A 339 -6.65 20.17 -21.20
N SER A 340 -7.27 19.87 -22.32
CA SER A 340 -7.99 20.84 -23.13
C SER A 340 -9.44 20.97 -22.69
N THR A 341 -9.99 22.16 -22.69
CA THR A 341 -11.44 22.37 -22.55
C THR A 341 -12.20 22.14 -23.85
N LYS A 342 -11.49 22.21 -25.00
CA LYS A 342 -12.05 21.99 -26.32
C LYS A 342 -11.61 20.64 -26.85
N ILE A 343 -12.45 19.62 -26.61
CA ILE A 343 -12.22 18.22 -26.95
C ILE A 343 -13.30 17.77 -27.93
N GLN A 344 -12.91 17.12 -29.00
CA GLN A 344 -13.82 16.49 -29.95
C GLN A 344 -13.45 15.04 -30.19
N LYS A 345 -14.41 14.13 -29.96
CA LYS A 345 -14.28 12.74 -30.37
C LYS A 345 -14.43 12.65 -31.89
N LEU A 346 -13.46 12.05 -32.54
CA LEU A 346 -13.47 11.79 -33.96
C LEU A 346 -14.29 10.52 -34.19
N THR A 347 -15.36 10.64 -34.96
CA THR A 347 -16.26 9.53 -35.28
C THR A 347 -16.29 9.29 -36.77
N THR A 348 -16.50 8.03 -37.16
CA THR A 348 -16.70 7.69 -38.56
C THR A 348 -18.13 8.05 -38.99
N PRO A 349 -18.29 8.82 -40.08
CA PRO A 349 -19.62 9.25 -40.52
C PRO A 349 -20.45 8.12 -41.12
N LEU A 350 -19.82 7.01 -41.52
CA LEU A 350 -20.43 5.88 -42.20
C LEU A 350 -19.77 4.57 -41.77
N LYS A 351 -20.49 3.47 -41.94
CA LYS A 351 -19.91 2.11 -41.90
C LYS A 351 -19.14 1.84 -43.20
N SER A 352 -17.86 2.15 -43.21
CA SER A 352 -16.95 1.96 -44.35
C SER A 352 -15.57 1.54 -43.89
N SER A 353 -14.84 0.78 -44.71
CA SER A 353 -13.46 0.43 -44.39
C SER A 353 -12.54 1.64 -44.59
N ILE A 354 -11.55 1.74 -43.70
CA ILE A 354 -10.52 2.78 -43.79
C ILE A 354 -9.54 2.39 -44.91
N SER A 355 -9.36 3.27 -45.89
CA SER A 355 -8.39 3.04 -46.96
C SER A 355 -6.99 3.53 -46.61
N LYS A 356 -6.91 4.65 -45.88
CA LYS A 356 -5.65 5.27 -45.48
C LYS A 356 -5.81 6.04 -44.19
N VAL A 357 -4.79 6.01 -43.32
CA VAL A 357 -4.69 6.84 -42.13
C VAL A 357 -3.53 7.79 -42.35
N ASN A 358 -3.81 9.10 -42.29
CA ASN A 358 -2.85 10.16 -42.60
C ASN A 358 -2.18 10.76 -41.36
N VAL A 359 -2.60 10.34 -40.15
CA VAL A 359 -2.17 10.95 -38.88
C VAL A 359 -1.76 9.87 -37.88
N ARG A 360 -0.94 10.27 -36.92
CA ARG A 360 -0.53 9.45 -35.77
C ARG A 360 -0.94 10.14 -34.47
N GLN A 361 -0.98 9.41 -33.41
CA GLN A 361 -1.14 9.97 -32.08
C GLN A 361 0.02 10.92 -31.77
N GLY A 362 -0.30 12.12 -31.31
CA GLY A 362 0.64 13.22 -31.06
C GLY A 362 0.80 14.22 -32.21
N ASP A 363 0.29 13.94 -33.41
CA ASP A 363 0.38 14.87 -34.54
C ASP A 363 -0.53 16.09 -34.33
N PHE A 364 0.01 17.28 -34.71
CA PHE A 364 -0.77 18.50 -34.81
C PHE A 364 -1.44 18.58 -36.19
N VAL A 365 -2.74 18.85 -36.21
CA VAL A 365 -3.55 18.95 -37.42
C VAL A 365 -4.28 20.27 -37.48
N ARG A 366 -4.51 20.79 -38.69
CA ARG A 366 -5.29 22.01 -38.92
C ARG A 366 -6.73 21.68 -39.24
N GLN A 367 -7.60 22.63 -39.03
CA GLN A 367 -9.00 22.52 -39.40
C GLN A 367 -9.15 22.18 -40.89
N GLY A 368 -9.90 21.12 -41.19
CA GLY A 368 -10.13 20.65 -42.54
C GLY A 368 -9.13 19.61 -43.05
N ASP A 369 -8.06 19.31 -42.30
CA ASP A 369 -7.13 18.24 -42.69
C ASP A 369 -7.84 16.87 -42.68
N ILE A 370 -7.58 16.06 -43.71
CA ILE A 370 -8.13 14.72 -43.85
C ILE A 370 -7.30 13.79 -42.98
N LEU A 371 -7.90 13.33 -41.87
CA LEU A 371 -7.26 12.44 -40.90
C LEU A 371 -7.26 11.00 -41.38
N MET A 372 -8.38 10.58 -41.97
CA MET A 372 -8.58 9.22 -42.48
C MET A 372 -9.41 9.23 -43.74
N GLU A 373 -9.00 8.44 -44.71
CA GLU A 373 -9.72 8.24 -45.96
C GLU A 373 -10.58 6.97 -45.87
N LEU A 374 -11.83 7.06 -46.27
CA LEU A 374 -12.76 5.94 -46.30
C LEU A 374 -12.81 5.31 -47.69
N ASN A 375 -13.04 4.01 -47.77
CA ASN A 375 -13.10 3.32 -49.05
C ASN A 375 -14.49 3.46 -49.68
N PRO A 376 -14.63 4.19 -50.81
CA PRO A 376 -15.91 4.45 -51.46
C PRO A 376 -16.38 3.27 -52.37
N SER A 377 -15.57 2.22 -52.54
CA SER A 377 -15.82 1.21 -53.61
C SER A 377 -17.14 0.47 -53.43
N PHE A 378 -17.51 0.11 -52.21
CA PHE A 378 -18.78 -0.56 -51.93
C PHE A 378 -19.98 0.35 -52.22
N LEU A 379 -19.90 1.61 -51.79
CA LEU A 379 -20.95 2.62 -52.03
C LEU A 379 -21.11 2.92 -53.52
N ARG A 380 -20.02 2.99 -54.29
CA ARG A 380 -20.04 3.15 -55.74
C ARG A 380 -20.78 1.97 -56.41
N LEU A 381 -20.46 0.75 -56.00
CA LEU A 381 -21.12 -0.44 -56.53
C LEU A 381 -22.62 -0.48 -56.17
N ALA A 382 -22.96 -0.14 -54.92
CA ALA A 382 -24.36 -0.08 -54.49
C ALA A 382 -25.14 0.99 -55.26
N LEU A 383 -24.55 2.18 -55.44
CA LEU A 383 -25.13 3.25 -56.24
C LEU A 383 -25.34 2.83 -57.72
N TYR A 384 -24.32 2.20 -58.30
CA TYR A 384 -24.43 1.71 -59.69
C TYR A 384 -25.54 0.68 -59.85
N LYS A 385 -25.63 -0.28 -58.94
CA LYS A 385 -26.68 -1.29 -58.91
C LYS A 385 -28.05 -0.64 -58.80
N LYS A 386 -28.22 0.32 -57.89
CA LYS A 386 -29.51 1.00 -57.69
C LYS A 386 -29.92 1.87 -58.87
N LEU A 387 -28.96 2.53 -59.54
CA LEU A 387 -29.21 3.25 -60.79
C LEU A 387 -29.72 2.31 -61.91
N MET A 388 -29.16 1.10 -62.02
CA MET A 388 -29.62 0.10 -62.97
C MET A 388 -31.04 -0.40 -62.64
N GLU A 389 -31.31 -0.71 -61.36
CA GLU A 389 -32.66 -1.11 -60.89
C GLU A 389 -33.70 -0.02 -61.21
N ARG A 390 -33.38 1.25 -60.92
CA ARG A 390 -34.21 2.41 -61.22
C ARG A 390 -34.49 2.49 -62.73
N ASN A 391 -33.45 2.40 -63.59
CA ASN A 391 -33.60 2.49 -65.05
C ASN A 391 -34.47 1.33 -65.62
N ILE A 392 -34.33 0.15 -65.06
CA ILE A 392 -35.21 -0.99 -65.41
C ILE A 392 -36.65 -0.68 -64.97
N GLY A 393 -36.86 -0.20 -63.75
CA GLY A 393 -38.17 0.20 -63.24
C GLY A 393 -38.85 1.27 -64.08
N VAL A 394 -38.13 2.31 -64.49
CA VAL A 394 -38.67 3.37 -65.40
C VAL A 394 -39.15 2.76 -66.71
N ARG A 395 -38.33 1.91 -67.37
CA ARG A 395 -38.73 1.24 -68.61
C ARG A 395 -39.94 0.34 -68.40
N GLN A 396 -40.04 -0.36 -67.27
CA GLN A 396 -41.20 -1.18 -66.96
C GLN A 396 -42.45 -0.34 -66.75
N VAL A 397 -42.38 0.83 -66.13
CA VAL A 397 -43.50 1.79 -66.03
C VAL A 397 -43.92 2.26 -67.39
N GLU A 398 -42.98 2.66 -68.28
CA GLU A 398 -43.27 3.06 -69.63
C GLU A 398 -44.02 1.98 -70.43
N VAL A 399 -43.55 0.74 -70.41
CA VAL A 399 -44.18 -0.40 -71.07
C VAL A 399 -45.56 -0.69 -70.47
N THR A 400 -45.72 -0.61 -69.15
CA THR A 400 -47.00 -0.87 -68.47
C THR A 400 -48.05 0.20 -68.75
N LEU A 401 -47.66 1.44 -69.01
CA LEU A 401 -48.52 2.57 -69.36
C LEU A 401 -49.08 2.42 -70.84
N VAL A 402 -48.36 1.73 -71.70
CA VAL A 402 -48.77 1.50 -73.08
C VAL A 402 -49.79 0.35 -73.20
N ASP A 403 -49.71 -0.64 -72.27
CA ASP A 403 -50.66 -1.76 -72.26
C ASP A 403 -51.87 -1.45 -71.37
N GLN A 404 -53.03 -1.16 -72.01
CA GLN A 404 -54.27 -0.83 -71.30
C GLN A 404 -54.77 -1.90 -70.32
N LYS A 405 -54.39 -3.18 -70.49
CA LYS A 405 -54.76 -4.26 -69.58
C LYS A 405 -53.94 -4.31 -68.29
N GLU A 406 -52.77 -3.70 -68.28
CA GLU A 406 -51.86 -3.70 -67.15
C GLU A 406 -51.74 -2.34 -66.44
N MET A 407 -52.50 -1.33 -66.84
CA MET A 407 -52.41 0.06 -66.35
C MET A 407 -52.57 0.18 -64.82
N SER A 408 -53.33 -0.74 -64.19
CA SER A 408 -53.43 -0.81 -62.70
C SER A 408 -52.13 -1.14 -61.98
N LYS A 409 -51.17 -1.75 -62.67
CA LYS A 409 -49.86 -2.12 -62.14
C LYS A 409 -48.81 -0.98 -62.28
N ALA A 410 -49.16 0.09 -63.04
CA ALA A 410 -48.23 1.20 -63.23
C ALA A 410 -47.93 1.99 -61.93
N ILE A 411 -48.96 2.23 -61.09
CA ILE A 411 -48.83 2.96 -59.85
C ILE A 411 -47.87 2.29 -58.87
N PRO A 412 -48.00 0.96 -58.53
CA PRO A 412 -47.04 0.27 -57.67
C PRO A 412 -45.59 0.37 -58.20
N LYS A 413 -45.38 0.18 -59.52
CA LYS A 413 -44.06 0.28 -60.15
C LYS A 413 -43.50 1.69 -60.09
N GLN A 414 -44.33 2.72 -60.22
CA GLN A 414 -43.93 4.11 -60.09
C GLN A 414 -43.48 4.41 -58.65
N ILE A 415 -44.14 3.84 -57.64
CA ILE A 415 -43.72 3.96 -56.24
C ILE A 415 -42.33 3.33 -56.03
N GLU A 416 -42.08 2.14 -56.64
CA GLU A 416 -40.75 1.48 -56.56
C GLU A 416 -39.65 2.37 -57.19
N VAL A 417 -39.95 3.08 -58.31
CA VAL A 417 -39.00 4.02 -58.91
C VAL A 417 -38.71 5.19 -57.98
N TYR A 418 -39.75 5.79 -57.35
CA TYR A 418 -39.52 6.88 -56.38
C TYR A 418 -38.71 6.41 -55.17
N GLN A 419 -38.98 5.20 -54.63
CA GLN A 419 -38.17 4.64 -53.55
C GLN A 419 -36.73 4.42 -53.98
N ALA A 420 -36.50 4.00 -55.24
CA ALA A 420 -35.17 3.87 -55.79
C ALA A 420 -34.46 5.25 -55.94
N ASP A 421 -35.18 6.33 -56.33
CA ASP A 421 -34.64 7.67 -56.40
C ASP A 421 -34.24 8.22 -55.00
N ASP A 422 -35.04 7.97 -53.98
CA ASP A 422 -34.70 8.36 -52.60
C ASP A 422 -33.43 7.61 -52.12
N GLU A 423 -33.34 6.32 -52.41
CA GLU A 423 -32.16 5.54 -52.02
C GLU A 423 -30.90 5.91 -52.80
N ILE A 424 -31.02 6.29 -54.09
CA ILE A 424 -29.96 6.85 -54.92
C ILE A 424 -29.45 8.17 -54.29
N SER A 425 -30.37 9.05 -53.89
CA SER A 425 -30.04 10.33 -53.28
C SER A 425 -29.27 10.11 -51.97
N ARG A 426 -29.72 9.15 -51.16
CA ARG A 426 -29.02 8.76 -49.92
C ARG A 426 -27.61 8.22 -50.20
N LEU A 427 -27.47 7.28 -51.14
CA LEU A 427 -26.19 6.69 -51.53
C LEU A 427 -25.22 7.73 -52.12
N GLN A 428 -25.75 8.72 -52.87
CA GLN A 428 -24.93 9.82 -53.35
C GLN A 428 -24.40 10.69 -52.22
N HIS A 429 -25.21 11.00 -51.20
CA HIS A 429 -24.79 11.72 -49.99
C HIS A 429 -23.74 10.94 -49.20
N GLU A 430 -23.96 9.65 -48.96
CA GLU A 430 -23.01 8.77 -48.29
C GLU A 430 -21.69 8.67 -49.07
N LEU A 431 -21.75 8.61 -50.41
CA LEU A 431 -20.55 8.59 -51.25
C LEU A 431 -19.77 9.90 -51.17
N LYS A 432 -20.45 11.04 -51.06
CA LYS A 432 -19.81 12.32 -50.81
C LYS A 432 -19.09 12.36 -49.48
N MET A 433 -19.75 11.95 -48.41
CA MET A 433 -19.14 11.84 -47.05
C MET A 433 -17.95 10.86 -47.03
N ALA A 434 -18.04 9.74 -47.75
CA ALA A 434 -16.94 8.77 -47.85
C ALA A 434 -15.70 9.36 -48.56
N LYS A 435 -15.92 10.23 -49.56
CA LYS A 435 -14.84 10.93 -50.28
C LYS A 435 -14.21 12.02 -49.42
N GLU A 436 -14.98 12.72 -48.61
CA GLU A 436 -14.51 13.75 -47.68
C GLU A 436 -13.70 13.12 -46.54
N GLY A 437 -14.02 11.86 -46.16
CA GLY A 437 -13.33 11.12 -45.10
C GLY A 437 -13.62 11.66 -43.69
N VAL A 438 -12.75 11.39 -42.75
CA VAL A 438 -12.79 11.97 -41.40
C VAL A 438 -11.85 13.17 -41.38
N MET A 439 -12.42 14.36 -41.21
CA MET A 439 -11.66 15.62 -41.20
C MET A 439 -11.52 16.19 -39.78
N ALA A 440 -10.47 16.98 -39.56
CA ALA A 440 -10.28 17.75 -38.35
C ALA A 440 -11.29 18.91 -38.25
N PRO A 441 -12.12 18.97 -37.19
CA PRO A 441 -13.12 20.05 -37.04
C PRO A 441 -12.52 21.38 -36.58
N PHE A 442 -11.31 21.37 -36.02
CA PHE A 442 -10.54 22.57 -35.60
C PHE A 442 -9.05 22.22 -35.49
N ASP A 443 -8.21 23.25 -35.31
CA ASP A 443 -6.77 23.07 -35.09
C ASP A 443 -6.51 22.40 -33.74
N GLY A 444 -5.75 21.30 -33.74
CA GLY A 444 -5.51 20.57 -32.51
C GLY A 444 -4.50 19.42 -32.63
N VAL A 445 -4.32 18.73 -31.54
CA VAL A 445 -3.44 17.54 -31.42
C VAL A 445 -4.29 16.31 -31.29
N ILE A 446 -3.91 15.24 -31.99
CA ILE A 446 -4.52 13.91 -31.83
C ILE A 446 -4.00 13.30 -30.54
N THR A 447 -4.80 13.31 -29.46
CA THR A 447 -4.38 12.83 -28.14
C THR A 447 -4.66 11.34 -27.93
N ASN A 448 -5.69 10.82 -28.59
CA ASN A 448 -6.00 9.40 -28.56
C ASN A 448 -6.39 8.93 -29.98
N LEU A 449 -5.79 7.82 -30.42
CA LEU A 449 -6.14 7.13 -31.66
C LEU A 449 -6.34 5.66 -31.35
N ASP A 450 -7.50 5.10 -31.71
CA ASP A 450 -7.76 3.67 -31.48
C ASP A 450 -6.73 2.82 -32.26
N TYR A 451 -5.99 1.97 -31.56
CA TYR A 451 -4.95 1.10 -32.15
C TYR A 451 -5.43 0.22 -33.30
N ARG A 452 -6.75 -0.04 -33.38
CA ARG A 452 -7.39 -0.81 -34.46
C ARG A 452 -7.53 -0.01 -35.74
N VAL A 453 -7.37 1.32 -35.71
CA VAL A 453 -7.49 2.20 -36.85
C VAL A 453 -6.29 2.03 -37.76
N GLN A 454 -6.43 1.11 -38.70
CA GLN A 454 -5.44 0.77 -39.71
C GLN A 454 -6.13 0.59 -41.08
N PRO A 455 -5.42 0.67 -42.21
CA PRO A 455 -5.98 0.35 -43.50
C PRO A 455 -6.63 -1.03 -43.52
N GLY A 456 -7.87 -1.13 -43.97
CA GLY A 456 -8.69 -2.34 -43.94
C GLY A 456 -9.60 -2.50 -42.73
N TYR A 457 -9.44 -1.70 -41.67
CA TYR A 457 -10.36 -1.73 -40.52
C TYR A 457 -11.75 -1.22 -40.92
N LEU A 458 -12.81 -1.90 -40.45
CA LEU A 458 -14.21 -1.59 -40.74
C LEU A 458 -14.92 -1.11 -39.46
N PRO A 459 -14.84 0.17 -39.10
CA PRO A 459 -15.59 0.73 -37.97
C PRO A 459 -17.09 0.78 -38.29
N GLY A 460 -17.92 0.71 -37.23
CA GLY A 460 -19.35 1.00 -37.35
C GLY A 460 -19.60 2.48 -37.61
N GLU A 461 -20.81 2.82 -38.09
CA GLU A 461 -21.26 4.21 -38.15
C GLU A 461 -21.27 4.82 -36.74
N GLY A 462 -20.74 6.06 -36.60
CA GLY A 462 -20.61 6.73 -35.30
C GLY A 462 -19.53 6.16 -34.38
N ALA A 463 -18.75 5.17 -34.85
CA ALA A 463 -17.68 4.62 -34.02
C ALA A 463 -16.61 5.67 -33.73
N VAL A 464 -16.22 5.80 -32.47
CA VAL A 464 -15.12 6.70 -32.05
C VAL A 464 -13.80 6.07 -32.50
N VAL A 465 -13.08 6.79 -33.35
CA VAL A 465 -11.78 6.35 -33.92
C VAL A 465 -10.61 7.10 -33.33
N GLY A 466 -10.86 8.25 -32.66
CA GLY A 466 -9.82 9.05 -32.05
C GLY A 466 -10.40 10.23 -31.27
N GLN A 467 -9.49 11.06 -30.75
CA GLN A 467 -9.81 12.28 -30.00
C GLN A 467 -8.87 13.40 -30.43
N LEU A 468 -9.47 14.56 -30.71
CA LEU A 468 -8.77 15.79 -31.06
C LEU A 468 -8.93 16.80 -29.92
N GLU A 469 -7.83 17.40 -29.50
CA GLU A 469 -7.79 18.41 -28.44
C GLU A 469 -7.09 19.69 -28.91
N SER A 470 -7.67 20.84 -28.55
CA SER A 470 -7.06 22.14 -28.89
C SER A 470 -6.00 22.54 -27.87
N PRO A 471 -4.75 22.82 -28.26
CA PRO A 471 -3.71 23.28 -27.35
C PRO A 471 -3.92 24.74 -26.87
N ASP A 472 -4.75 25.51 -27.52
CA ASP A 472 -4.99 26.94 -27.17
C ASP A 472 -5.95 27.11 -26.00
N HIS A 473 -6.73 26.07 -25.67
CA HIS A 473 -7.75 26.10 -24.65
C HIS A 473 -7.40 25.11 -23.53
N THR A 474 -6.26 25.32 -22.86
CA THR A 474 -5.75 24.42 -21.83
C THR A 474 -6.15 24.88 -20.43
N VAL A 475 -6.49 23.88 -19.61
CA VAL A 475 -6.73 24.01 -18.17
C VAL A 475 -5.98 22.91 -17.45
N MET A 476 -5.75 23.08 -16.16
CA MET A 476 -5.18 22.04 -15.34
C MET A 476 -6.30 21.38 -14.52
N TYR A 477 -6.46 20.08 -14.68
CA TYR A 477 -7.38 19.28 -13.88
C TYR A 477 -6.63 18.69 -12.69
N ALA A 478 -7.04 19.06 -11.48
CA ALA A 478 -6.55 18.48 -10.24
C ALA A 478 -7.57 17.49 -9.68
N LEU A 479 -7.10 16.32 -9.24
CA LEU A 479 -7.94 15.25 -8.69
C LEU A 479 -7.85 15.30 -7.18
N ALA A 480 -8.94 15.71 -6.53
CA ALA A 480 -9.03 15.79 -5.08
C ALA A 480 -9.97 14.71 -4.52
N PRO A 481 -9.57 13.97 -3.49
CA PRO A 481 -10.41 12.95 -2.88
C PRO A 481 -11.62 13.58 -2.18
N GLU A 482 -12.73 12.84 -2.11
CA GLU A 482 -14.00 13.27 -1.53
C GLU A 482 -13.85 13.83 -0.11
N LYS A 483 -12.99 13.22 0.69
CA LYS A 483 -12.73 13.66 2.07
C LYS A 483 -12.26 15.11 2.18
N ASP A 484 -11.60 15.63 1.15
CA ASP A 484 -11.02 16.98 1.12
C ASP A 484 -11.88 17.96 0.33
N ARG A 485 -12.98 17.49 -0.30
CA ARG A 485 -13.87 18.30 -1.13
C ARG A 485 -14.40 19.54 -0.41
N HIS A 486 -14.72 19.42 0.89
CA HIS A 486 -15.24 20.51 1.71
C HIS A 486 -14.22 21.62 1.99
N LEU A 487 -12.93 21.34 1.82
CA LEU A 487 -11.83 22.29 2.02
C LEU A 487 -11.57 23.15 0.77
N ILE A 488 -11.99 22.69 -0.39
CA ILE A 488 -11.68 23.29 -1.69
C ILE A 488 -12.85 24.18 -2.14
N ARG A 489 -12.53 25.43 -2.47
CA ARG A 489 -13.51 26.41 -2.94
C ARG A 489 -13.03 27.08 -4.22
N VAL A 490 -13.98 27.45 -5.09
CA VAL A 490 -13.70 28.26 -6.28
C VAL A 490 -13.11 29.60 -5.86
N GLY A 491 -12.12 30.07 -6.60
CA GLY A 491 -11.40 31.32 -6.33
C GLY A 491 -10.17 31.19 -5.41
N MET A 492 -9.92 30.01 -4.82
CA MET A 492 -8.72 29.78 -3.98
C MET A 492 -7.44 29.90 -4.82
N ASN A 493 -6.44 30.58 -4.26
CA ASN A 493 -5.11 30.63 -4.83
C ASN A 493 -4.41 29.28 -4.59
N VAL A 494 -3.75 28.79 -5.62
CA VAL A 494 -3.04 27.52 -5.62
C VAL A 494 -1.66 27.67 -6.24
N GLU A 495 -0.75 26.86 -5.78
CA GLU A 495 0.61 26.77 -6.30
C GLU A 495 0.75 25.46 -7.08
N ILE A 496 1.21 25.54 -8.30
CA ILE A 496 1.31 24.41 -9.23
C ILE A 496 2.77 24.18 -9.54
N TRP A 497 3.19 22.93 -9.42
CA TRP A 497 4.49 22.46 -9.81
C TRP A 497 4.35 21.49 -10.99
N VAL A 498 5.13 21.74 -12.06
CA VAL A 498 5.23 20.85 -13.23
C VAL A 498 6.69 20.50 -13.51
N PRO A 499 7.01 19.27 -13.95
CA PRO A 499 8.37 18.80 -14.15
C PRO A 499 8.99 19.26 -15.48
N ILE A 500 9.05 20.57 -15.71
CA ILE A 500 9.73 21.17 -16.88
C ILE A 500 11.06 21.75 -16.44
N GLY A 501 12.16 21.35 -17.06
CA GLY A 501 13.50 21.78 -16.70
C GLY A 501 13.83 21.44 -15.26
N ASN A 502 14.16 22.43 -14.45
CA ASN A 502 14.42 22.26 -13.00
C ASN A 502 13.15 22.23 -12.13
N GLY A 503 11.97 22.13 -12.75
CA GLY A 503 10.68 22.22 -12.08
C GLY A 503 10.11 23.65 -12.14
N LEU A 504 9.07 23.86 -12.96
CA LEU A 504 8.39 25.14 -13.06
C LEU A 504 7.31 25.25 -11.98
N ILE A 505 7.37 26.34 -11.21
CA ILE A 505 6.36 26.66 -10.20
C ILE A 505 5.64 27.94 -10.62
N PHE A 506 4.32 27.90 -10.62
CA PHE A 506 3.49 29.08 -10.89
C PHE A 506 2.24 29.10 -10.01
N HIS A 507 1.68 30.29 -9.85
CA HIS A 507 0.47 30.49 -9.04
C HIS A 507 -0.74 30.68 -9.95
N SER A 508 -1.85 30.11 -9.55
CA SER A 508 -3.11 30.24 -10.25
C SER A 508 -4.30 30.21 -9.29
N ARG A 509 -5.52 30.14 -9.83
CA ARG A 509 -6.76 30.08 -9.06
C ARG A 509 -7.65 28.94 -9.55
N ILE A 510 -8.38 28.33 -8.62
CA ILE A 510 -9.42 27.35 -8.93
C ILE A 510 -10.58 28.10 -9.61
N GLN A 511 -10.85 27.74 -10.86
CA GLN A 511 -11.92 28.35 -11.67
C GLN A 511 -13.24 27.62 -11.50
N GLY A 512 -13.19 26.31 -11.32
CA GLY A 512 -14.37 25.47 -11.21
C GLY A 512 -14.10 24.18 -10.42
N ILE A 513 -15.16 23.57 -9.93
CA ILE A 513 -15.11 22.25 -9.31
C ILE A 513 -16.31 21.50 -9.84
N ARG A 514 -16.09 20.33 -10.44
CA ARG A 514 -17.19 19.50 -10.94
C ARG A 514 -18.06 19.03 -9.77
N SER A 515 -19.36 19.09 -9.94
CA SER A 515 -20.33 18.72 -8.90
C SER A 515 -20.50 17.21 -8.71
N TYR A 516 -19.90 16.40 -9.58
CA TYR A 516 -19.91 14.94 -9.54
C TYR A 516 -18.49 14.37 -9.43
N SER A 517 -18.37 13.20 -8.84
CA SER A 517 -17.09 12.49 -8.75
C SER A 517 -16.74 11.83 -10.08
N GLU A 518 -15.45 11.82 -10.41
CA GLU A 518 -14.95 11.08 -11.57
C GLU A 518 -15.10 9.57 -11.33
N LYS A 519 -15.80 8.89 -12.23
CA LYS A 519 -16.10 7.45 -12.12
C LYS A 519 -15.24 6.58 -13.02
N ASP A 520 -14.48 7.20 -13.90
CA ASP A 520 -13.67 6.48 -14.89
C ASP A 520 -12.37 7.23 -15.15
N LEU A 521 -11.27 6.61 -14.79
CA LEU A 521 -9.93 7.17 -14.96
C LEU A 521 -9.15 6.53 -16.11
N ARG A 522 -9.79 5.78 -17.02
CA ARG A 522 -9.10 5.09 -18.13
C ARG A 522 -8.29 6.02 -19.00
N ASP A 523 -8.83 7.21 -19.27
CA ASP A 523 -8.20 8.23 -20.09
C ASP A 523 -7.34 9.22 -19.26
N SER A 524 -7.19 8.96 -17.96
CA SER A 524 -6.41 9.80 -17.05
C SER A 524 -4.99 9.24 -16.88
N PRO A 525 -3.96 10.08 -16.93
CA PRO A 525 -2.57 9.66 -16.69
C PRO A 525 -2.35 9.17 -15.23
N PHE A 526 -3.33 9.30 -14.35
CA PHE A 526 -3.23 8.91 -12.95
C PHE A 526 -3.81 7.53 -12.63
N SER A 527 -4.41 6.83 -13.60
CA SER A 527 -4.85 5.45 -13.40
C SER A 527 -3.65 4.55 -13.08
N SER A 528 -3.79 3.69 -12.06
CA SER A 528 -2.77 2.70 -11.71
C SER A 528 -2.47 1.72 -12.85
N ARG A 529 -3.40 1.54 -13.79
CA ARG A 529 -3.24 0.71 -14.99
C ARG A 529 -2.15 1.21 -15.93
N VAL A 530 -1.96 2.52 -16.01
CA VAL A 530 -0.90 3.16 -16.83
C VAL A 530 0.28 3.61 -15.98
N GLY A 531 0.39 3.15 -14.73
CA GLY A 531 1.47 3.52 -13.82
C GLY A 531 1.24 4.81 -13.05
N GLY A 532 0.01 5.33 -13.02
CA GLY A 532 -0.36 6.54 -12.27
C GLY A 532 -0.47 6.33 -10.77
N GLU A 533 -0.47 7.43 -10.02
CA GLU A 533 -0.44 7.45 -8.54
C GLU A 533 -1.79 7.09 -7.88
N LEU A 534 -2.91 7.10 -8.62
CA LEU A 534 -4.24 6.80 -8.06
C LEU A 534 -4.56 5.32 -8.18
N ALA A 535 -4.87 4.72 -7.04
CA ALA A 535 -5.32 3.33 -7.00
C ALA A 535 -6.70 3.20 -7.65
N THR A 536 -6.80 2.34 -8.67
CA THR A 536 -8.04 2.05 -9.39
C THR A 536 -8.40 0.58 -9.27
N GLU A 537 -9.70 0.27 -9.25
CA GLU A 537 -10.23 -1.09 -9.29
C GLU A 537 -10.77 -1.38 -10.68
N SER A 538 -10.21 -2.39 -11.36
CA SER A 538 -10.69 -2.88 -12.65
C SER A 538 -11.04 -4.35 -12.51
N LYS A 539 -12.33 -4.68 -12.64
CA LYS A 539 -12.81 -6.07 -12.55
C LYS A 539 -12.66 -6.87 -13.86
N ASN A 540 -12.55 -6.20 -15.02
CA ASN A 540 -12.34 -6.80 -16.35
C ASN A 540 -11.80 -5.77 -17.34
N GLU A 541 -11.10 -6.21 -18.40
CA GLU A 541 -10.52 -5.33 -19.45
C GLU A 541 -11.53 -4.39 -20.15
N LYS A 542 -12.82 -4.71 -20.11
CA LYS A 542 -13.90 -3.90 -20.68
C LYS A 542 -14.60 -2.99 -19.66
N GLN A 543 -14.27 -3.10 -18.38
CA GLN A 543 -14.89 -2.29 -17.32
C GLN A 543 -14.10 -0.98 -17.08
N LYS A 544 -14.83 0.01 -16.53
CA LYS A 544 -14.27 1.31 -16.13
C LYS A 544 -13.21 1.16 -15.07
N ASP A 545 -12.12 1.92 -15.17
CA ASP A 545 -11.13 2.05 -14.12
C ASP A 545 -11.67 3.00 -13.05
N ALA A 546 -12.43 2.45 -12.10
CA ALA A 546 -12.99 3.25 -11.02
C ALA A 546 -11.93 3.53 -9.95
N PRO A 547 -11.77 4.79 -9.51
CA PRO A 547 -10.89 5.09 -8.39
C PRO A 547 -11.44 4.44 -7.10
N LEU A 548 -10.55 3.91 -6.25
CA LEU A 548 -10.94 3.31 -4.95
C LEU A 548 -11.58 4.33 -3.99
N GLU A 549 -11.17 5.59 -4.07
CA GLU A 549 -11.82 6.72 -3.38
C GLU A 549 -12.42 7.65 -4.43
N ALA A 550 -13.64 8.14 -4.22
CA ALA A 550 -14.27 9.11 -5.11
C ALA A 550 -13.39 10.35 -5.29
N GLN A 551 -13.12 10.72 -6.55
CA GLN A 551 -12.26 11.85 -6.91
C GLN A 551 -13.10 12.97 -7.53
N TYR A 552 -12.89 14.20 -7.09
CA TYR A 552 -13.51 15.39 -7.67
C TYR A 552 -12.50 16.15 -8.51
N VAL A 553 -12.90 16.55 -9.70
CA VAL A 553 -12.07 17.33 -10.61
C VAL A 553 -12.19 18.80 -10.27
N CYS A 554 -11.05 19.42 -9.96
CA CYS A 554 -10.91 20.85 -9.79
C CYS A 554 -10.27 21.43 -11.05
N GLU A 555 -10.92 22.42 -11.68
CA GLU A 555 -10.44 23.11 -12.86
C GLU A 555 -9.63 24.32 -12.43
N VAL A 556 -8.38 24.39 -12.86
CA VAL A 556 -7.46 25.47 -12.53
C VAL A 556 -6.94 26.11 -13.82
N GLY A 557 -7.07 27.41 -13.93
CA GLY A 557 -6.61 28.16 -15.09
C GLY A 557 -5.08 28.12 -15.21
N ILE A 558 -4.58 28.03 -16.43
CA ILE A 558 -3.15 28.14 -16.70
C ILE A 558 -2.86 29.61 -17.08
N PRO A 559 -1.95 30.31 -16.37
CA PRO A 559 -1.55 31.66 -16.79
C PRO A 559 -0.83 31.61 -18.14
N LYS A 560 -0.77 32.73 -18.84
CA LYS A 560 0.04 32.82 -20.07
C LYS A 560 1.50 32.56 -19.70
N LEU A 561 2.02 31.44 -20.18
CA LEU A 561 3.41 31.04 -20.03
C LEU A 561 4.15 31.29 -21.35
N ASP A 562 5.45 31.58 -21.29
CA ASP A 562 6.29 31.77 -22.48
C ASP A 562 6.35 30.49 -23.35
N THR A 563 6.25 29.31 -22.73
CA THR A 563 6.14 28.04 -23.44
C THR A 563 4.82 27.37 -23.07
N PRO A 564 3.99 26.97 -24.06
CA PRO A 564 2.74 26.27 -23.79
C PRO A 564 3.04 24.91 -23.15
N LEU A 565 2.23 24.52 -22.16
CA LEU A 565 2.34 23.23 -21.51
C LEU A 565 1.79 22.13 -22.43
N PRO A 566 2.52 21.03 -22.64
CA PRO A 566 2.02 19.89 -23.41
C PRO A 566 0.76 19.28 -22.78
N LEU A 567 -0.21 18.90 -23.63
CA LEU A 567 -1.39 18.16 -23.20
C LEU A 567 -0.99 16.82 -22.57
N GLY A 568 -1.69 16.43 -21.50
CA GLY A 568 -1.39 15.21 -20.74
C GLY A 568 -0.20 15.34 -19.77
N MET A 569 0.49 16.47 -19.74
CA MET A 569 1.57 16.70 -18.78
C MET A 569 1.04 16.65 -17.35
N THR A 570 1.68 15.83 -16.51
CA THR A 570 1.33 15.68 -15.11
C THR A 570 2.11 16.64 -14.22
N GLY A 571 1.53 17.03 -13.10
CA GLY A 571 2.13 17.92 -12.12
C GLY A 571 1.50 17.72 -10.75
N LYS A 572 1.87 18.57 -9.81
CA LYS A 572 1.31 18.61 -8.45
C LYS A 572 0.76 19.99 -8.14
N ILE A 573 -0.44 20.03 -7.60
CA ILE A 573 -1.07 21.26 -7.13
C ILE A 573 -1.10 21.28 -5.61
N SER A 574 -0.68 22.39 -5.04
CA SER A 574 -0.69 22.66 -3.62
C SER A 574 -1.83 23.62 -3.29
N ILE A 575 -2.83 23.12 -2.55
CA ILE A 575 -4.00 23.88 -2.13
C ILE A 575 -3.84 24.21 -0.64
N PRO A 576 -3.96 25.49 -0.21
CA PRO A 576 -3.91 25.83 1.20
C PRO A 576 -5.06 25.16 1.94
N ALA A 577 -4.73 24.43 3.00
CA ALA A 577 -5.71 23.84 3.90
C ALA A 577 -5.86 24.70 5.15
N PRO A 578 -7.02 24.70 5.83
CA PRO A 578 -7.19 25.42 7.07
C PRO A 578 -6.13 24.97 8.10
N PRO A 579 -5.59 25.90 8.90
CA PRO A 579 -4.60 25.57 9.89
C PRO A 579 -5.17 24.55 10.89
N GLN A 580 -4.51 23.42 11.01
CA GLN A 580 -4.89 22.34 11.94
C GLN A 580 -3.71 22.00 12.83
N SER A 581 -3.98 21.76 14.11
CA SER A 581 -2.95 21.26 15.00
C SER A 581 -2.64 19.78 14.72
N ILE A 582 -1.44 19.35 15.09
CA ILE A 582 -1.05 17.93 14.95
C ILE A 582 -2.05 17.04 15.70
N LEU A 583 -2.50 17.50 16.87
CA LEU A 583 -3.43 16.77 17.72
C LEU A 583 -4.82 16.69 17.07
N SER A 584 -5.40 17.81 16.61
CA SER A 584 -6.73 17.84 15.98
C SER A 584 -6.76 16.98 14.71
N ARG A 585 -5.72 17.07 13.87
CA ARG A 585 -5.62 16.29 12.64
C ARG A 585 -5.62 14.77 12.88
N ASN A 586 -4.91 14.31 13.92
CA ASN A 586 -4.88 12.89 14.25
C ASN A 586 -6.17 12.41 14.93
N ILE A 587 -6.77 13.24 15.78
CA ILE A 587 -8.09 12.97 16.39
C ILE A 587 -9.15 12.88 15.30
N ASP A 588 -9.19 13.83 14.37
CA ASP A 588 -10.16 13.82 13.27
C ASP A 588 -10.01 12.58 12.38
N ARG A 589 -8.78 12.17 12.09
CA ARG A 589 -8.53 10.91 11.36
C ARG A 589 -9.09 9.71 12.12
N PHE A 590 -8.79 9.62 13.40
CA PHE A 590 -9.26 8.53 14.25
C PHE A 590 -10.81 8.49 14.31
N LEU A 591 -11.44 9.63 14.58
CA LEU A 591 -12.90 9.74 14.65
C LEU A 591 -13.57 9.39 13.31
N ARG A 592 -13.04 9.86 12.18
CA ARG A 592 -13.56 9.52 10.84
C ARG A 592 -13.45 8.03 10.55
N THR A 593 -12.32 7.39 10.89
CA THR A 593 -12.16 5.93 10.75
C THR A 593 -13.20 5.21 11.61
N PHE A 594 -13.37 5.64 12.87
CA PHE A 594 -14.33 5.07 13.79
C PHE A 594 -15.77 5.22 13.28
N THR A 595 -16.17 6.42 12.85
CA THR A 595 -17.54 6.68 12.38
C THR A 595 -17.85 5.89 11.10
N LYS A 596 -16.87 5.79 10.17
CA LYS A 596 -17.06 5.06 8.91
C LYS A 596 -17.30 3.57 9.13
N GLU A 597 -16.62 2.96 10.10
CA GLU A 597 -16.72 1.52 10.38
C GLU A 597 -17.92 1.19 11.31
N THR A 598 -18.45 2.18 12.07
CA THR A 598 -19.62 1.97 12.94
C THR A 598 -20.96 2.29 12.27
N THR A 599 -20.94 2.92 11.09
CA THR A 599 -22.16 3.24 10.31
C THR A 599 -22.43 2.24 9.16
N LEU A 600 -21.65 1.20 9.05
CA LEU A 600 -21.87 0.01 8.21
C LEU A 600 -22.38 -1.14 9.08
#